data_fc3c00f8b07b2b5e322f18561932995a
#
_entry.id   fc3c00f8b07b2b5e322f18561932995a
#
_cell.length_a   1.000
_cell.length_b   1.000
_cell.length_c   1.000
_cell.angle_alpha   90.00
_cell.angle_beta   90.00
_cell.angle_gamma   90.00
#
_symmetry.space_group_name_H-M   'P 1'
#
loop_
_entity.id
_entity.type
_entity.pdbx_description
1 polymer ?
#
loop_
_entity_poly.entity_id
_entity_poly.type
_entity_poly.pdbx_seq_one_letter_code
_entity_poly.pdbx_strand_id
1 'polypeptide(L)' 'MSEYNITSAQYVQDVDGNNSVIQATIDGTTWDVPMKAGNSHYDEIMKQVAAGDLTI' A
#
# COMPACT_ATOMS: atom_id res chain seq x y z
N MET A 1 1.40 12.43 -12.04
CA MET A 1 1.91 12.69 -10.69
C MET A 1 0.96 12.10 -9.68
N SER A 2 1.47 11.36 -8.70
CA SER A 2 0.61 10.72 -7.69
C SER A 2 0.07 11.73 -6.70
N GLU A 3 -1.14 11.49 -6.22
CA GLU A 3 -1.74 12.29 -5.15
C GLU A 3 -1.10 12.00 -3.79
N TYR A 4 -0.52 10.81 -3.65
CA TYR A 4 0.07 10.35 -2.39
C TYR A 4 1.57 10.19 -2.53
N ASN A 5 2.30 10.71 -1.58
CA ASN A 5 3.75 10.53 -1.50
C ASN A 5 4.03 9.28 -0.66
N ILE A 6 4.02 8.13 -1.30
CA ILE A 6 4.25 6.86 -0.63
C ILE A 6 5.75 6.57 -0.62
N THR A 7 6.35 6.56 0.55
CA THR A 7 7.79 6.36 0.69
C THR A 7 8.16 4.90 0.95
N SER A 8 7.25 4.13 1.54
CA SER A 8 7.47 2.70 1.77
C SER A 8 6.14 1.98 1.87
N ALA A 9 6.15 0.68 1.59
CA ALA A 9 4.99 -0.17 1.76
C ALA A 9 5.44 -1.61 1.99
N GLN A 10 4.70 -2.35 2.79
CA GLN A 10 4.97 -3.76 3.04
C GLN A 10 3.68 -4.50 3.34
N TYR A 11 3.65 -5.78 3.01
CA TYR A 11 2.53 -6.64 3.35
C TYR A 11 2.58 -7.00 4.83
N VAL A 12 1.42 -7.00 5.47
CA VAL A 12 1.25 -7.48 6.85
C VAL A 12 0.38 -8.72 6.78
N GLN A 13 0.88 -9.82 7.34
CA GLN A 13 0.17 -11.09 7.33
C GLN A 13 -0.76 -11.22 8.54
N ASP A 14 -1.88 -11.93 8.32
CA ASP A 14 -2.79 -12.27 9.40
C ASP A 14 -2.30 -13.54 10.12
N VAL A 15 -3.12 -14.03 11.05
CA VAL A 15 -2.78 -15.22 11.86
C VAL A 15 -2.67 -16.49 11.03
N ASP A 16 -3.27 -16.52 9.85
CA ASP A 16 -3.24 -17.66 8.94
C ASP A 16 -2.04 -17.60 7.97
N GLY A 17 -1.24 -16.55 8.05
CA GLY A 17 -0.10 -16.36 7.18
C GLY A 17 -0.43 -15.75 5.82
N ASN A 18 -1.65 -15.28 5.63
CA ASN A 18 -2.07 -14.61 4.40
C ASN A 18 -1.84 -13.11 4.48
N ASN A 19 -1.51 -12.47 3.36
CA ASN A 19 -1.41 -11.02 3.31
C ASN A 19 -2.79 -10.42 3.57
N SER A 20 -2.89 -9.62 4.63
CA SER A 20 -4.16 -9.06 5.09
C SER A 20 -4.29 -7.58 4.74
N VAL A 21 -3.23 -6.82 5.01
CA VAL A 21 -3.20 -5.38 4.74
C VAL A 21 -1.83 -5.01 4.20
N ILE A 22 -1.76 -3.82 3.62
CA ILE A 22 -0.48 -3.21 3.25
C ILE A 22 -0.23 -2.08 4.24
N GLN A 23 0.89 -2.14 4.94
CA GLN A 23 1.30 -1.04 5.80
C GLN A 23 2.17 -0.10 4.97
N ALA A 24 1.64 1.08 4.71
CA ALA A 24 2.29 2.05 3.84
C ALA A 24 2.55 3.35 4.58
N THR A 25 3.71 3.94 4.33
CA THR A 25 4.03 5.27 4.83
C THR A 25 3.69 6.27 3.75
N ILE A 26 2.67 7.07 4.00
CA ILE A 26 2.12 8.05 3.07
C ILE A 26 2.24 9.43 3.72
N ASP A 27 2.94 10.35 3.06
CA ASP A 27 3.17 11.71 3.55
C ASP A 27 3.74 11.74 4.98
N GLY A 28 4.61 10.77 5.29
CA GLY A 28 5.25 10.69 6.60
C GLY A 28 4.42 10.00 7.67
N THR A 29 3.23 9.52 7.35
CA THR A 29 2.36 8.81 8.29
C THR A 29 2.16 7.37 7.83
N THR A 30 2.28 6.43 8.76
CA THR A 30 2.08 5.01 8.46
C THR A 30 0.60 4.66 8.56
N TRP A 31 0.07 4.05 7.50
CA TRP A 31 -1.33 3.64 7.39
C TRP A 31 -1.43 2.14 7.16
N ASP A 32 -2.44 1.53 7.74
CA ASP A 32 -2.83 0.15 7.41
C ASP A 32 -3.87 0.20 6.31
N VAL A 33 -3.51 -0.27 5.13
CA VAL A 33 -4.36 -0.17 3.93
C VAL A 33 -4.92 -1.55 3.62
N PRO A 34 -6.23 -1.75 3.69
CA PRO A 34 -6.80 -3.06 3.37
C PRO A 34 -6.60 -3.39 1.89
N MET A 35 -6.29 -4.66 1.61
CA MET A 35 -6.09 -5.14 0.25
C MET A 35 -7.44 -5.39 -0.41
N LYS A 36 -8.13 -4.31 -0.74
CA LYS A 36 -9.49 -4.38 -1.22
C LYS A 36 -9.67 -3.41 -2.40
N ALA A 37 -10.20 -3.94 -3.49
CA ALA A 37 -10.52 -3.11 -4.66
C ALA A 37 -11.53 -2.02 -4.28
N GLY A 38 -11.36 -0.82 -4.84
CA GLY A 38 -12.17 0.33 -4.53
C GLY A 38 -11.65 1.19 -3.38
N ASN A 39 -10.65 0.71 -2.64
CA ASN A 39 -9.98 1.53 -1.64
C ASN A 39 -8.97 2.43 -2.36
N SER A 40 -9.10 3.75 -2.23
CA SER A 40 -8.26 4.68 -2.99
C SER A 40 -6.77 4.57 -2.63
N HIS A 41 -6.44 4.32 -1.37
CA HIS A 41 -5.05 4.11 -0.97
C HIS A 41 -4.48 2.83 -1.59
N TYR A 42 -5.25 1.75 -1.57
CA TYR A 42 -4.84 0.49 -2.17
C TYR A 42 -4.65 0.64 -3.68
N ASP A 43 -5.59 1.29 -4.35
CA ASP A 43 -5.52 1.51 -5.79
C ASP A 43 -4.28 2.33 -6.17
N GLU A 44 -3.96 3.36 -5.40
CA GLU A 44 -2.77 4.19 -5.63
C GLU A 44 -1.48 3.41 -5.39
N ILE A 45 -1.44 2.58 -4.34
CA ILE A 45 -0.27 1.72 -4.06
C ILE A 45 -0.03 0.78 -5.24
N MET A 46 -1.07 0.11 -5.72
CA MET A 46 -0.95 -0.82 -6.84
C MET A 46 -0.54 -0.11 -8.12
N LYS A 47 -1.05 1.10 -8.35
CA LYS A 47 -0.69 1.91 -9.50
C LYS A 47 0.80 2.24 -9.49
N GLN A 48 1.35 2.64 -8.35
CA GLN A 48 2.76 2.96 -8.23
C GLN A 48 3.64 1.72 -8.34
N VAL A 49 3.20 0.58 -7.84
CA VAL A 49 3.91 -0.68 -8.01
C VAL A 49 3.96 -1.06 -9.49
N ALA A 50 2.85 -0.94 -10.20
CA ALA A 50 2.78 -1.25 -11.62
C ALA A 50 3.64 -0.30 -12.46
N ALA A 51 3.76 0.96 -12.04
CA ALA A 51 4.60 1.94 -12.72
C ALA A 51 6.10 1.79 -12.40
N GLY A 52 6.45 0.96 -11.42
CA GLY A 52 7.83 0.78 -10.99
C GLY A 52 8.33 1.83 -10.01
N ASP A 53 7.44 2.69 -9.51
CA ASP A 53 7.80 3.75 -8.57
C ASP A 53 7.85 3.26 -7.13
N LEU A 54 7.24 2.11 -6.85
CA LEU A 54 7.14 1.58 -5.50
C LEU A 54 7.36 0.06 -5.53
N THR A 55 8.08 -0.44 -4.54
CA THR A 55 8.29 -1.88 -4.35
C THR A 55 7.76 -2.28 -2.98
N ILE A 56 6.95 -3.32 -2.95
CA ILE A 56 6.42 -3.87 -1.71
C ILE A 56 7.25 -5.09 -1.31
#